data_8496eb7802e7494e0c366bd5303b9727
#
_entry.id   8496eb7802e7494e0c366bd5303b9727
#
_cell.length_a   1.000
_cell.length_b   1.000
_cell.length_c   1.000
_cell.angle_alpha   90.00
_cell.angle_beta   90.00
_cell.angle_gamma   90.00
#
_symmetry.space_group_name_H-M   'P 1'
#
loop_
_entity.id
_entity.type
_entity.pdbx_description
1 polymer ?
#
loop_
_entity_poly.entity_id
_entity_poly.type
_entity_poly.pdbx_seq_one_letter_code
_entity_poly.pdbx_strand_id
1 'polypeptide(L)'
;VRRPGRWLLAVLAVLTTAEAVPSKLTIVSAVLHDRREDGPEIPASYEYVPGELLYLSYRMAGYTVKNDAVDLRWQMYLTDPDGLLLAPISNGAARDEVTARDKDWLPKVEQTVALPPELYAGLYAIHLRVADELAQSSAEQVIQFRVHGRAPETLPGITVRGVRFYRGEDDAIALDPATYRSGMTLWSRFEIAGYSLAASNAFDVEYGLAVYGPSGNLLYEQPIAAQEHDSPFYPKRWLVGGFSLTISANQAPGEYRVTVRARDKLAKTSAEQSANFQVKN
;
A
#
# COMPACT_ATOMS: atom_id res chain seq x y z
N VAL A 1 -34.32 60.70 45.62
CA VAL A 1 -33.62 59.62 46.32
C VAL A 1 -33.14 58.62 45.26
N ARG A 2 -31.81 58.62 44.93
CA ARG A 2 -31.21 57.70 43.97
C ARG A 2 -30.60 56.56 44.75
N ARG A 3 -30.93 55.30 44.40
CA ARG A 3 -30.29 54.07 44.87
C ARG A 3 -29.10 53.74 43.99
N PRO A 4 -27.92 53.30 44.53
CA PRO A 4 -26.80 52.88 43.72
C PRO A 4 -26.97 51.37 43.32
N GLY A 5 -26.72 51.10 42.03
CA GLY A 5 -26.73 49.74 41.48
C GLY A 5 -25.47 48.95 41.93
N ARG A 6 -25.69 47.74 42.41
CA ARG A 6 -24.65 46.79 42.73
C ARG A 6 -24.24 46.04 41.43
N TRP A 7 -23.02 46.26 41.01
CA TRP A 7 -22.39 45.44 39.93
C TRP A 7 -21.91 44.12 40.54
N LEU A 8 -22.49 43.01 40.15
CA LEU A 8 -21.98 41.65 40.44
C LEU A 8 -20.92 41.32 39.39
N LEU A 9 -19.65 41.26 39.79
CA LEU A 9 -18.57 40.71 39.00
C LEU A 9 -18.71 39.16 39.05
N ALA A 10 -19.12 38.54 37.97
CA ALA A 10 -19.07 37.11 37.81
C ALA A 10 -17.60 36.70 37.47
N VAL A 11 -16.89 36.10 38.41
CA VAL A 11 -15.61 35.49 38.18
C VAL A 11 -15.85 34.14 37.51
N LEU A 12 -15.53 34.03 36.21
CA LEU A 12 -15.56 32.78 35.49
C LEU A 12 -14.32 31.96 35.87
N ALA A 13 -14.48 30.99 36.77
CA ALA A 13 -13.43 30.02 37.09
C ALA A 13 -13.30 29.04 35.91
N VAL A 14 -12.22 29.17 35.14
CA VAL A 14 -11.82 28.13 34.17
C VAL A 14 -11.26 26.97 34.97
N LEU A 15 -12.08 25.93 35.12
CA LEU A 15 -11.64 24.64 35.64
C LEU A 15 -10.79 23.94 34.53
N THR A 16 -9.49 24.05 34.63
CA THR A 16 -8.58 23.15 33.90
C THR A 16 -8.67 21.78 34.56
N THR A 17 -9.35 20.85 33.94
CA THR A 17 -9.32 19.43 34.31
C THR A 17 -7.92 18.91 33.99
N ALA A 18 -7.10 18.71 35.02
CA ALA A 18 -5.89 17.92 34.87
C ALA A 18 -6.33 16.47 34.61
N GLU A 19 -6.04 15.96 33.41
CA GLU A 19 -6.23 14.55 33.13
C GLU A 19 -5.35 13.74 34.08
N ALA A 20 -5.97 12.89 34.89
CA ALA A 20 -5.25 12.01 35.80
C ALA A 20 -4.40 11.02 35.00
N VAL A 21 -3.10 10.92 35.29
CA VAL A 21 -2.20 9.92 34.72
C VAL A 21 -2.79 8.53 35.04
N PRO A 22 -2.98 7.65 34.03
CA PRO A 22 -3.53 6.31 34.25
C PRO A 22 -2.68 5.53 35.25
N SER A 23 -3.32 4.83 36.18
CA SER A 23 -2.64 3.99 37.19
C SER A 23 -2.16 2.63 36.62
N LYS A 24 -2.42 2.34 35.35
CA LYS A 24 -2.08 1.12 34.65
C LYS A 24 -1.48 1.46 33.27
N LEU A 25 -0.47 0.69 32.86
CA LEU A 25 0.14 0.84 31.53
C LEU A 25 -0.94 0.93 30.44
N THR A 26 -0.85 1.96 29.62
CA THR A 26 -1.78 2.19 28.51
C THR A 26 -1.10 2.93 27.35
N ILE A 27 -1.63 2.76 26.18
CA ILE A 27 -1.27 3.52 25.00
C ILE A 27 -2.21 4.72 24.90
N VAL A 28 -1.66 5.91 24.78
CA VAL A 28 -2.43 7.15 24.66
C VAL A 28 -2.01 7.94 23.45
N SER A 29 -2.89 8.82 22.94
CA SER A 29 -2.60 9.70 21.80
C SER A 29 -2.07 8.95 20.57
N ALA A 30 -2.65 7.78 20.26
CA ALA A 30 -2.30 7.04 19.07
C ALA A 30 -3.00 7.68 17.85
N VAL A 31 -2.21 8.36 17.00
CA VAL A 31 -2.68 9.28 15.96
C VAL A 31 -1.98 9.00 14.64
N LEU A 32 -2.75 9.01 13.56
CA LEU A 32 -2.22 8.99 12.19
C LEU A 32 -2.03 10.43 11.69
N HIS A 33 -0.91 10.68 11.01
CA HIS A 33 -0.49 12.02 10.63
C HIS A 33 -0.33 12.17 9.11
N ASP A 34 -0.46 13.42 8.63
CA ASP A 34 -0.17 13.79 7.24
C ASP A 34 1.32 14.10 7.09
N ARG A 35 1.96 13.49 6.10
CA ARG A 35 3.33 13.74 5.58
C ARG A 35 4.50 13.45 6.50
N ARG A 36 4.32 13.37 7.82
CA ARG A 36 5.37 13.11 8.81
C ARG A 36 4.76 12.75 10.16
N GLU A 37 5.53 12.12 11.03
CA GLU A 37 5.07 11.53 12.29
C GLU A 37 4.59 12.55 13.35
N ASP A 38 4.94 13.82 13.19
CA ASP A 38 4.52 14.96 14.00
C ASP A 38 3.66 15.96 13.23
N GLY A 39 3.20 15.58 12.03
CA GLY A 39 2.33 16.37 11.18
C GLY A 39 0.92 16.57 11.74
N PRO A 40 0.06 17.27 11.03
CA PRO A 40 -1.35 17.36 11.39
C PRO A 40 -2.00 15.98 11.44
N GLU A 41 -2.94 15.81 12.36
CA GLU A 41 -3.75 14.60 12.42
C GLU A 41 -4.62 14.47 11.16
N ILE A 42 -4.64 13.29 10.55
CA ILE A 42 -5.54 13.02 9.44
C ILE A 42 -6.94 12.66 9.96
N PRO A 43 -8.01 13.06 9.24
CA PRO A 43 -9.37 12.73 9.65
C PRO A 43 -9.63 11.23 9.57
N ALA A 44 -10.49 10.70 10.45
CA ALA A 44 -10.87 9.29 10.46
C ALA A 44 -11.53 8.78 9.15
N SER A 45 -12.01 9.71 8.31
CA SER A 45 -12.56 9.42 6.98
C SER A 45 -11.51 9.33 5.88
N TYR A 46 -10.24 9.56 6.19
CA TYR A 46 -9.16 9.47 5.20
C TYR A 46 -9.02 8.03 4.70
N GLU A 47 -8.83 7.92 3.38
CA GLU A 47 -8.56 6.64 2.74
C GLU A 47 -7.18 6.71 2.09
N TYR A 48 -6.27 5.87 2.55
CA TYR A 48 -4.93 5.72 1.97
C TYR A 48 -5.01 5.13 0.57
N VAL A 49 -4.03 5.43 -0.25
CA VAL A 49 -3.84 4.74 -1.53
C VAL A 49 -2.69 3.74 -1.43
N PRO A 50 -2.74 2.62 -2.20
CA PRO A 50 -1.63 1.67 -2.26
C PRO A 50 -0.30 2.36 -2.61
N GLY A 51 0.78 2.02 -1.90
CA GLY A 51 2.09 2.64 -2.06
C GLY A 51 2.32 3.93 -1.26
N GLU A 52 1.30 4.44 -0.57
CA GLU A 52 1.42 5.64 0.28
C GLU A 52 2.20 5.36 1.57
N LEU A 53 2.81 6.41 2.14
CA LEU A 53 3.44 6.33 3.44
C LEU A 53 2.42 6.61 4.55
N LEU A 54 2.35 5.71 5.51
CA LEU A 54 1.55 5.86 6.72
C LEU A 54 2.45 6.35 7.85
N TYR A 55 2.07 7.46 8.47
CA TYR A 55 2.78 8.06 9.60
C TYR A 55 1.93 7.91 10.86
N LEU A 56 2.53 7.33 11.91
CA LEU A 56 1.88 7.08 13.19
C LEU A 56 2.72 7.63 14.32
N SER A 57 2.09 8.24 15.32
CA SER A 57 2.70 8.43 16.62
C SER A 57 1.77 7.97 17.73
N TYR A 58 2.34 7.54 18.84
CA TYR A 58 1.61 7.25 20.08
C TYR A 58 2.50 7.47 21.28
N ARG A 59 1.88 7.52 22.46
CA ARG A 59 2.60 7.70 23.74
C ARG A 59 2.25 6.56 24.68
N MET A 60 3.16 6.31 25.62
CA MET A 60 2.98 5.31 26.69
C MET A 60 2.77 6.04 28.02
N ALA A 61 1.73 5.65 28.77
CA ALA A 61 1.37 6.22 30.06
C ALA A 61 1.14 5.11 31.11
N GLY A 62 1.22 5.45 32.39
CA GLY A 62 0.96 4.52 33.50
C GLY A 62 2.01 3.42 33.65
N TYR A 63 3.21 3.64 33.17
CA TYR A 63 4.36 2.75 33.33
C TYR A 63 4.98 2.90 34.73
N THR A 64 5.80 1.94 35.12
CA THR A 64 6.48 1.88 36.39
C THR A 64 7.87 2.50 36.29
N VAL A 65 8.20 3.37 37.29
CA VAL A 65 9.56 3.86 37.51
C VAL A 65 10.14 3.14 38.71
N LYS A 66 11.33 2.55 38.59
CA LYS A 66 12.02 1.87 39.70
C LYS A 66 13.50 2.24 39.66
N ASN A 67 13.99 2.76 40.80
CA ASN A 67 15.36 3.29 40.92
C ASN A 67 15.67 4.35 39.86
N ASP A 68 14.75 5.28 39.65
CA ASP A 68 14.82 6.35 38.63
C ASP A 68 14.97 5.85 37.21
N ALA A 69 14.58 4.61 36.90
CA ALA A 69 14.68 4.03 35.59
C ALA A 69 13.35 3.46 35.12
N VAL A 70 13.16 3.43 33.78
CA VAL A 70 12.07 2.76 33.05
C VAL A 70 12.65 1.72 32.09
N ASP A 71 11.93 0.62 31.85
CA ASP A 71 12.24 -0.36 30.78
C ASP A 71 10.94 -0.73 30.08
N LEU A 72 10.67 -0.03 29.01
CA LEU A 72 9.47 -0.21 28.18
C LEU A 72 9.87 -0.81 26.85
N ARG A 73 9.09 -1.76 26.38
CA ARG A 73 9.22 -2.31 25.03
C ARG A 73 7.94 -2.06 24.23
N TRP A 74 8.08 -1.89 22.95
CA TRP A 74 6.95 -1.75 22.07
C TRP A 74 7.11 -2.63 20.83
N GLN A 75 5.97 -3.01 20.26
CA GLN A 75 5.85 -3.74 19.02
C GLN A 75 4.70 -3.16 18.22
N MET A 76 4.89 -3.06 16.89
CA MET A 76 3.88 -2.62 15.94
C MET A 76 3.90 -3.50 14.71
N TYR A 77 2.71 -3.85 14.22
CA TYR A 77 2.55 -4.51 12.93
C TYR A 77 1.21 -4.12 12.30
N LEU A 78 1.15 -4.22 10.99
CA LEU A 78 -0.03 -3.91 10.20
C LEU A 78 -0.55 -5.18 9.54
N THR A 79 -1.89 -5.33 9.49
CA THR A 79 -2.53 -6.47 8.82
C THR A 79 -3.56 -5.99 7.80
N ASP A 80 -3.70 -6.78 6.74
CA ASP A 80 -4.79 -6.67 5.80
C ASP A 80 -6.10 -7.27 6.37
N PRO A 81 -7.24 -7.17 5.64
CA PRO A 81 -8.51 -7.76 6.08
C PRO A 81 -8.49 -9.28 6.30
N ASP A 82 -7.56 -10.00 5.67
CA ASP A 82 -7.36 -11.44 5.80
C ASP A 82 -6.37 -11.81 6.92
N GLY A 83 -5.80 -10.80 7.61
CA GLY A 83 -4.84 -10.97 8.70
C GLY A 83 -3.39 -11.16 8.24
N LEU A 84 -3.07 -10.95 6.96
CA LEU A 84 -1.70 -11.01 6.47
C LEU A 84 -0.92 -9.74 6.86
N LEU A 85 0.33 -9.92 7.26
CA LEU A 85 1.22 -8.80 7.58
C LEU A 85 1.57 -7.99 6.33
N LEU A 86 1.46 -6.66 6.40
CA LEU A 86 1.81 -5.75 5.31
C LEU A 86 3.32 -5.51 5.20
N ALA A 87 4.01 -5.53 6.34
CA ALA A 87 5.44 -5.28 6.47
C ALA A 87 6.01 -6.09 7.64
N PRO A 88 7.34 -6.24 7.74
CA PRO A 88 7.97 -6.83 8.91
C PRO A 88 7.53 -6.13 10.21
N ILE A 89 7.42 -6.91 11.28
CA ILE A 89 7.05 -6.38 12.60
C ILE A 89 8.12 -5.39 13.07
N SER A 90 7.70 -4.17 13.39
CA SER A 90 8.54 -3.14 13.99
C SER A 90 8.53 -3.28 15.50
N ASN A 91 9.67 -3.12 16.14
CA ASN A 91 9.79 -3.18 17.59
C ASN A 91 10.92 -2.29 18.09
N GLY A 92 10.87 -1.92 19.37
CA GLY A 92 11.88 -1.12 20.01
C GLY A 92 11.72 -1.09 21.53
N ALA A 93 12.56 -0.28 22.16
CA ALA A 93 12.55 -0.08 23.60
C ALA A 93 12.77 1.39 23.94
N ALA A 94 12.15 1.83 25.04
CA ALA A 94 12.44 3.09 25.70
C ALA A 94 13.01 2.77 27.09
N ARG A 95 14.32 2.99 27.24
CA ARG A 95 15.06 2.84 28.50
C ARG A 95 15.70 4.16 28.83
N ASP A 96 15.29 4.75 29.90
CA ASP A 96 15.75 6.08 30.31
C ASP A 96 15.75 6.26 31.82
N GLU A 97 16.50 7.25 32.30
CA GLU A 97 16.40 7.73 33.65
C GLU A 97 15.26 8.74 33.77
N VAL A 98 14.33 8.47 34.68
CA VAL A 98 13.15 9.33 34.92
C VAL A 98 13.20 9.84 36.34
N THR A 99 13.53 11.12 36.50
CA THR A 99 13.62 11.80 37.78
C THR A 99 12.27 12.37 38.22
N ALA A 100 12.19 12.87 39.44
CA ALA A 100 11.00 13.57 39.97
C ALA A 100 10.59 14.80 39.10
N ARG A 101 11.49 15.33 38.25
CA ARG A 101 11.20 16.42 37.31
C ARG A 101 10.47 15.95 36.08
N ASP A 102 10.60 14.67 35.75
CA ASP A 102 10.05 14.04 34.53
C ASP A 102 8.77 13.25 34.80
N LYS A 103 8.10 13.49 35.94
CA LYS A 103 6.91 12.76 36.40
C LYS A 103 5.76 12.73 35.39
N ASP A 104 5.70 13.72 34.50
CA ASP A 104 4.67 13.86 33.45
C ASP A 104 5.19 13.44 32.07
N TRP A 105 6.39 12.85 32.01
CA TRP A 105 6.97 12.37 30.75
C TRP A 105 6.17 11.20 30.19
N LEU A 106 5.80 11.32 28.94
CA LEU A 106 5.09 10.29 28.19
C LEU A 106 5.97 9.87 26.99
N PRO A 107 6.71 8.76 27.09
CA PRO A 107 7.52 8.25 26.00
C PRO A 107 6.73 8.21 24.71
N LYS A 108 7.24 8.86 23.66
CA LYS A 108 6.63 8.91 22.33
C LYS A 108 7.32 7.92 21.41
N VAL A 109 6.54 7.18 20.66
CA VAL A 109 6.99 6.34 19.54
C VAL A 109 6.46 6.93 18.25
N GLU A 110 7.34 7.06 17.27
CA GLU A 110 7.04 7.55 15.93
C GLU A 110 7.41 6.47 14.93
N GLN A 111 6.52 6.21 13.97
CA GLN A 111 6.69 5.16 12.97
C GLN A 111 6.22 5.62 11.60
N THR A 112 7.02 5.31 10.59
CA THR A 112 6.64 5.44 9.18
C THR A 112 6.62 4.07 8.54
N VAL A 113 5.54 3.75 7.84
CA VAL A 113 5.38 2.49 7.13
C VAL A 113 4.99 2.77 5.68
N ALA A 114 5.75 2.23 4.73
CA ALA A 114 5.35 2.21 3.34
C ALA A 114 4.29 1.12 3.14
N LEU A 115 3.11 1.52 2.71
CA LEU A 115 2.04 0.58 2.37
C LEU A 115 2.41 -0.15 1.06
N PRO A 116 2.23 -1.47 0.95
CA PRO A 116 2.45 -2.18 -0.30
C PRO A 116 1.62 -1.58 -1.45
N PRO A 117 2.18 -1.49 -2.68
CA PRO A 117 1.43 -0.97 -3.83
C PRO A 117 0.36 -1.95 -4.36
N GLU A 118 0.35 -3.19 -3.88
CA GLU A 118 -0.60 -4.24 -4.28
C GLU A 118 -1.79 -4.39 -3.31
N LEU A 119 -2.05 -3.38 -2.48
CA LEU A 119 -3.21 -3.42 -1.57
C LEU A 119 -4.52 -3.31 -2.34
N TYR A 120 -5.50 -4.08 -1.91
CA TYR A 120 -6.89 -3.91 -2.32
C TYR A 120 -7.61 -2.87 -1.47
N ALA A 121 -8.76 -2.39 -1.95
CA ALA A 121 -9.67 -1.60 -1.15
C ALA A 121 -10.17 -2.42 0.06
N GLY A 122 -10.14 -1.81 1.25
CA GLY A 122 -10.57 -2.53 2.45
C GLY A 122 -10.29 -1.80 3.77
N LEU A 123 -10.60 -2.48 4.85
CA LEU A 123 -10.35 -2.03 6.21
C LEU A 123 -9.15 -2.80 6.78
N TYR A 124 -8.09 -2.08 7.08
CA TYR A 124 -6.81 -2.56 7.56
C TYR A 124 -6.64 -2.25 9.04
N ALA A 125 -5.71 -2.91 9.71
CA ALA A 125 -5.47 -2.71 11.13
C ALA A 125 -3.99 -2.48 11.44
N ILE A 126 -3.72 -1.55 12.35
CA ILE A 126 -2.44 -1.36 13.02
C ILE A 126 -2.58 -1.92 14.42
N HIS A 127 -1.72 -2.85 14.77
CA HIS A 127 -1.65 -3.46 16.08
C HIS A 127 -0.47 -2.87 16.85
N LEU A 128 -0.77 -2.29 17.99
CA LEU A 128 0.22 -1.72 18.92
C LEU A 128 0.24 -2.57 20.19
N ARG A 129 1.42 -2.94 20.64
CA ARG A 129 1.65 -3.59 21.92
C ARG A 129 2.78 -2.90 22.64
N VAL A 130 2.58 -2.58 23.89
CA VAL A 130 3.60 -2.05 24.79
C VAL A 130 3.71 -2.95 26.02
N ALA A 131 4.93 -3.10 26.55
CA ALA A 131 5.22 -3.87 27.73
C ALA A 131 6.09 -3.05 28.69
N ASP A 132 5.78 -3.09 29.97
CA ASP A 132 6.59 -2.59 31.06
C ASP A 132 7.31 -3.78 31.71
N GLU A 133 8.61 -3.88 31.46
CA GLU A 133 9.44 -4.98 31.97
C GLU A 133 9.65 -4.91 33.50
N LEU A 134 9.51 -3.73 34.10
CA LEU A 134 9.67 -3.55 35.56
C LEU A 134 8.41 -3.99 36.34
N ALA A 135 7.23 -3.77 35.75
CA ALA A 135 5.95 -4.17 36.33
C ALA A 135 5.42 -5.50 35.78
N GLN A 136 6.06 -6.09 34.76
CA GLN A 136 5.59 -7.29 34.04
C GLN A 136 4.15 -7.13 33.56
N SER A 137 3.83 -5.95 33.01
CA SER A 137 2.50 -5.61 32.53
C SER A 137 2.55 -5.25 31.03
N SER A 138 1.41 -5.36 30.35
CA SER A 138 1.31 -4.99 28.95
C SER A 138 -0.02 -4.33 28.63
N ALA A 139 -0.02 -3.52 27.56
CA ALA A 139 -1.22 -2.94 26.97
C ALA A 139 -1.19 -3.11 25.45
N GLU A 140 -2.37 -3.24 24.86
CA GLU A 140 -2.55 -3.40 23.43
C GLU A 140 -3.61 -2.44 22.93
N GLN A 141 -3.44 -1.98 21.68
CA GLN A 141 -4.41 -1.14 20.98
C GLN A 141 -4.42 -1.49 19.52
N VAL A 142 -5.61 -1.46 18.91
CA VAL A 142 -5.80 -1.65 17.46
C VAL A 142 -6.38 -0.37 16.90
N ILE A 143 -5.75 0.14 15.84
CA ILE A 143 -6.21 1.29 15.07
C ILE A 143 -6.62 0.80 13.68
N GLN A 144 -7.82 1.11 13.25
CA GLN A 144 -8.28 0.78 11.91
C GLN A 144 -8.04 1.95 10.96
N PHE A 145 -7.67 1.64 9.72
CA PHE A 145 -7.56 2.59 8.62
C PHE A 145 -8.10 2.00 7.33
N ARG A 146 -8.52 2.86 6.41
CA ARG A 146 -9.06 2.44 5.12
C ARG A 146 -8.04 2.61 4.02
N VAL A 147 -8.07 1.68 3.07
CA VAL A 147 -7.34 1.80 1.81
C VAL A 147 -8.36 1.88 0.69
N HIS A 148 -8.20 2.92 -0.14
CA HIS A 148 -8.93 3.06 -1.41
C HIS A 148 -8.14 2.41 -2.52
N GLY A 149 -8.80 1.69 -3.41
CA GLY A 149 -8.10 1.02 -4.51
C GLY A 149 -9.00 0.04 -5.26
N ARG A 150 -8.35 -0.93 -5.84
CA ARG A 150 -9.01 -2.03 -6.55
C ARG A 150 -9.80 -2.91 -5.58
N ALA A 151 -11.00 -3.32 -5.98
CA ALA A 151 -11.77 -4.31 -5.21
C ALA A 151 -11.03 -5.67 -5.20
N PRO A 152 -11.09 -6.42 -4.09
CA PRO A 152 -10.60 -7.80 -4.06
C PRO A 152 -11.29 -8.64 -5.14
N GLU A 153 -10.51 -9.49 -5.80
CA GLU A 153 -11.03 -10.40 -6.83
C GLU A 153 -10.47 -11.80 -6.65
N THR A 154 -11.28 -12.79 -6.98
CA THR A 154 -10.89 -14.20 -7.04
C THR A 154 -10.86 -14.62 -8.49
N LEU A 155 -9.68 -15.02 -8.97
CA LEU A 155 -9.48 -15.52 -10.33
C LEU A 155 -9.29 -17.04 -10.30
N PRO A 156 -9.86 -17.78 -11.27
CA PRO A 156 -9.77 -19.25 -11.31
C PRO A 156 -8.37 -19.75 -11.73
N GLY A 157 -7.48 -18.86 -12.13
CA GLY A 157 -6.13 -19.14 -12.57
C GLY A 157 -5.53 -17.94 -13.29
N ILE A 158 -4.32 -18.13 -13.84
CA ILE A 158 -3.61 -17.07 -14.56
C ILE A 158 -4.49 -16.46 -15.65
N THR A 159 -4.47 -15.15 -15.75
CA THR A 159 -5.27 -14.37 -16.71
C THR A 159 -4.42 -13.23 -17.26
N VAL A 160 -4.48 -13.00 -18.57
CA VAL A 160 -3.97 -11.79 -19.24
C VAL A 160 -5.15 -10.90 -19.54
N ARG A 161 -5.06 -9.61 -19.22
CA ARG A 161 -6.17 -8.68 -19.46
C ARG A 161 -5.71 -7.26 -19.76
N GLY A 162 -6.58 -6.49 -20.39
CA GLY A 162 -6.36 -5.08 -20.63
C GLY A 162 -5.21 -4.78 -21.57
N VAL A 163 -4.96 -5.62 -22.59
CA VAL A 163 -3.96 -5.33 -23.62
C VAL A 163 -4.37 -4.06 -24.35
N ARG A 164 -3.60 -3.00 -24.17
CA ARG A 164 -3.83 -1.66 -24.74
C ARG A 164 -2.58 -1.14 -25.40
N PHE A 165 -2.78 -0.24 -26.38
CA PHE A 165 -1.72 0.29 -27.21
C PHE A 165 -1.56 1.80 -26.97
N TYR A 166 -0.31 2.28 -27.07
CA TYR A 166 0.11 3.65 -26.79
C TYR A 166 1.08 4.16 -27.85
N ARG A 167 1.24 5.47 -27.98
CA ARG A 167 2.24 6.07 -28.88
C ARG A 167 3.64 6.08 -28.28
N GLY A 168 3.75 6.24 -26.96
CA GLY A 168 4.98 6.29 -26.22
C GLY A 168 4.96 5.39 -25.01
N GLU A 169 6.13 5.12 -24.46
CA GLU A 169 6.33 4.26 -23.30
C GLU A 169 5.61 4.80 -22.07
N ASP A 170 5.67 6.13 -21.86
CA ASP A 170 5.15 6.79 -20.67
C ASP A 170 3.73 7.37 -20.85
N ASP A 171 3.12 7.15 -22.01
CA ASP A 171 1.78 7.70 -22.27
C ASP A 171 0.75 7.14 -21.27
N ALA A 172 0.03 8.02 -20.59
CA ALA A 172 -1.02 7.65 -19.65
C ALA A 172 -2.31 7.19 -20.35
N ILE A 173 -2.55 7.66 -21.58
CA ILE A 173 -3.81 7.44 -22.32
C ILE A 173 -3.57 6.47 -23.45
N ALA A 174 -4.30 5.34 -23.43
CA ALA A 174 -4.29 4.38 -24.52
C ALA A 174 -4.96 4.95 -25.77
N LEU A 175 -4.50 4.49 -26.92
CA LEU A 175 -5.13 4.83 -28.21
C LEU A 175 -6.43 4.01 -28.39
N ASP A 176 -7.51 4.72 -28.73
CA ASP A 176 -8.78 4.11 -29.11
C ASP A 176 -9.43 4.93 -30.25
N PRO A 177 -9.48 4.41 -31.49
CA PRO A 177 -8.87 3.16 -31.95
C PRO A 177 -7.33 3.24 -32.01
N ALA A 178 -6.68 2.11 -31.74
CA ALA A 178 -5.23 1.98 -31.85
C ALA A 178 -4.80 2.04 -33.32
N THR A 179 -4.31 3.19 -33.76
CA THR A 179 -3.94 3.44 -35.18
C THR A 179 -2.52 3.97 -35.27
N TYR A 180 -1.73 3.36 -36.14
CA TYR A 180 -0.33 3.67 -36.42
C TYR A 180 -0.06 3.85 -37.88
N ARG A 181 1.09 4.44 -38.25
CA ARG A 181 1.64 4.46 -39.61
C ARG A 181 2.82 3.51 -39.70
N SER A 182 3.12 3.04 -40.90
CA SER A 182 4.35 2.31 -41.16
C SER A 182 5.58 3.11 -40.68
N GLY A 183 6.55 2.43 -40.07
CA GLY A 183 7.73 3.02 -39.48
C GLY A 183 7.58 3.53 -38.02
N MET A 184 6.36 3.59 -37.49
CA MET A 184 6.15 3.97 -36.09
C MET A 184 6.43 2.81 -35.13
N THR A 185 6.76 3.15 -33.89
CA THR A 185 6.82 2.19 -32.78
C THR A 185 5.49 2.19 -32.05
N LEU A 186 4.95 1.02 -31.83
CA LEU A 186 3.80 0.72 -31.02
C LEU A 186 4.29 0.30 -29.64
N TRP A 187 3.71 0.87 -28.60
CA TRP A 187 3.90 0.46 -27.20
C TRP A 187 2.64 -0.22 -26.70
N SER A 188 2.80 -1.27 -25.90
CA SER A 188 1.67 -1.97 -25.32
C SER A 188 1.90 -2.19 -23.83
N ARG A 189 0.81 -2.11 -23.06
CA ARG A 189 0.75 -2.51 -21.66
C ARG A 189 -0.46 -3.41 -21.44
N PHE A 190 -0.32 -4.34 -20.51
CA PHE A 190 -1.34 -5.30 -20.12
C PHE A 190 -1.11 -5.73 -18.67
N GLU A 191 -2.07 -6.44 -18.12
CA GLU A 191 -1.96 -6.99 -16.77
C GLU A 191 -2.00 -8.51 -16.81
N ILE A 192 -1.20 -9.14 -15.96
CA ILE A 192 -1.21 -10.57 -15.67
C ILE A 192 -1.62 -10.74 -14.21
N ALA A 193 -2.69 -11.49 -13.95
CA ALA A 193 -3.20 -11.75 -12.60
C ALA A 193 -3.62 -13.21 -12.43
N GLY A 194 -3.91 -13.64 -11.20
CA GLY A 194 -4.37 -15.00 -10.92
C GLY A 194 -3.32 -16.09 -11.07
N TYR A 195 -2.04 -15.74 -11.13
CA TYR A 195 -0.95 -16.71 -11.07
C TYR A 195 -0.76 -17.21 -9.64
N SER A 196 -0.10 -18.37 -9.49
CA SER A 196 0.12 -19.02 -8.22
C SER A 196 1.19 -18.33 -7.39
N LEU A 197 0.96 -18.30 -6.09
CA LEU A 197 1.94 -17.89 -5.09
C LEU A 197 2.35 -19.12 -4.26
N ALA A 198 3.64 -19.32 -4.07
CA ALA A 198 4.18 -20.31 -3.14
C ALA A 198 4.10 -19.83 -1.69
N ALA A 199 4.49 -20.66 -0.73
CA ALA A 199 4.38 -20.38 0.71
C ALA A 199 5.07 -19.08 1.18
N SER A 200 6.11 -18.61 0.47
CA SER A 200 6.83 -17.37 0.74
C SER A 200 6.38 -16.21 -0.16
N ASN A 201 5.17 -16.25 -0.71
CA ASN A 201 4.67 -15.35 -1.76
C ASN A 201 5.51 -15.37 -3.06
N ALA A 202 6.38 -16.38 -3.22
CA ALA A 202 7.18 -16.50 -4.42
C ALA A 202 6.29 -16.80 -5.63
N PHE A 203 6.63 -16.18 -6.75
CA PHE A 203 5.98 -16.40 -8.04
C PHE A 203 7.04 -16.50 -9.15
N ASP A 204 6.67 -17.15 -10.26
CA ASP A 204 7.50 -17.26 -11.47
C ASP A 204 6.57 -17.26 -12.68
N VAL A 205 6.53 -16.12 -13.37
CA VAL A 205 5.66 -15.85 -14.52
C VAL A 205 6.52 -15.39 -15.70
N GLU A 206 6.30 -16.00 -16.85
CA GLU A 206 6.87 -15.53 -18.11
C GLU A 206 5.76 -15.14 -19.07
N TYR A 207 6.06 -14.20 -19.98
CA TYR A 207 5.13 -13.87 -21.06
C TYR A 207 5.84 -13.66 -22.40
N GLY A 208 5.11 -13.91 -23.46
CA GLY A 208 5.54 -13.71 -24.82
C GLY A 208 4.40 -13.13 -25.68
N LEU A 209 4.70 -12.88 -26.94
CA LEU A 209 3.73 -12.32 -27.87
C LEU A 209 3.87 -12.91 -29.26
N ALA A 210 2.77 -12.89 -30.00
CA ALA A 210 2.70 -13.20 -31.42
C ALA A 210 1.92 -12.10 -32.17
N VAL A 211 2.39 -11.72 -33.35
CA VAL A 211 1.77 -10.71 -34.20
C VAL A 211 1.29 -11.35 -35.49
N TYR A 212 0.03 -11.12 -35.81
CA TYR A 212 -0.63 -11.64 -37.02
C TYR A 212 -1.00 -10.50 -37.95
N GLY A 213 -0.79 -10.73 -39.24
CA GLY A 213 -1.14 -9.79 -40.28
C GLY A 213 -2.65 -9.78 -40.63
N PRO A 214 -3.08 -8.89 -41.56
CA PRO A 214 -4.48 -8.78 -41.97
C PRO A 214 -5.07 -10.06 -42.58
N SER A 215 -4.24 -10.91 -43.14
CA SER A 215 -4.65 -12.24 -43.70
C SER A 215 -4.65 -13.36 -42.61
N GLY A 216 -4.32 -13.02 -41.35
CA GLY A 216 -4.24 -14.00 -40.27
C GLY A 216 -2.92 -14.79 -40.19
N ASN A 217 -1.97 -14.53 -41.11
CA ASN A 217 -0.66 -15.17 -41.08
C ASN A 217 0.19 -14.63 -39.94
N LEU A 218 0.98 -15.50 -39.31
CA LEU A 218 1.96 -15.13 -38.29
C LEU A 218 3.09 -14.34 -38.97
N LEU A 219 3.36 -13.15 -38.44
CA LEU A 219 4.43 -12.27 -38.91
C LEU A 219 5.64 -12.21 -37.94
N TYR A 220 5.37 -12.30 -36.66
CA TYR A 220 6.40 -12.24 -35.63
C TYR A 220 5.94 -13.04 -34.43
N GLU A 221 6.87 -13.71 -33.78
CA GLU A 221 6.64 -14.39 -32.52
C GLU A 221 7.86 -14.25 -31.62
N GLN A 222 7.61 -13.94 -30.36
CA GLN A 222 8.60 -13.98 -29.28
C GLN A 222 7.99 -14.77 -28.13
N PRO A 223 8.29 -16.06 -28.01
CA PRO A 223 7.66 -16.95 -27.03
C PRO A 223 7.90 -16.54 -25.59
N ILE A 224 9.08 -15.94 -25.30
CA ILE A 224 9.45 -15.37 -24.01
C ILE A 224 10.02 -13.97 -24.25
N ALA A 225 9.18 -12.95 -24.03
CA ALA A 225 9.58 -11.54 -24.12
C ALA A 225 10.14 -11.05 -22.77
N ALA A 226 9.58 -11.54 -21.66
CA ALA A 226 10.07 -11.29 -20.32
C ALA A 226 9.67 -12.41 -19.37
N GLN A 227 10.41 -12.49 -18.28
CA GLN A 227 10.14 -13.37 -17.14
C GLN A 227 10.27 -12.54 -15.87
N GLU A 228 9.28 -12.67 -14.97
CA GLU A 228 9.32 -12.08 -13.65
C GLU A 228 9.21 -13.17 -12.59
N HIS A 229 10.14 -13.18 -11.66
CA HIS A 229 10.17 -14.05 -10.49
C HIS A 229 10.62 -13.24 -9.28
N ASP A 230 9.94 -13.40 -8.18
CA ASP A 230 10.24 -12.71 -6.93
C ASP A 230 9.63 -13.46 -5.75
N SER A 231 9.97 -13.05 -4.53
CA SER A 231 9.41 -13.55 -3.28
C SER A 231 9.17 -12.36 -2.33
N PRO A 232 8.19 -11.50 -2.65
CA PRO A 232 7.93 -10.30 -1.88
C PRO A 232 7.34 -10.63 -0.51
N PHE A 233 7.58 -9.75 0.48
CA PHE A 233 7.03 -9.93 1.82
C PHE A 233 5.49 -9.94 1.80
N TYR A 234 4.86 -8.96 1.13
CA TYR A 234 3.42 -8.94 0.91
C TYR A 234 3.08 -9.50 -0.48
N PRO A 235 2.01 -10.29 -0.64
CA PRO A 235 1.70 -10.95 -1.89
C PRO A 235 1.50 -9.98 -3.05
N LYS A 236 2.30 -10.10 -4.11
CA LYS A 236 2.09 -9.40 -5.38
C LYS A 236 1.09 -10.20 -6.20
N ARG A 237 -0.14 -9.71 -6.34
CA ARG A 237 -1.25 -10.47 -6.93
C ARG A 237 -1.49 -10.17 -8.41
N TRP A 238 -0.81 -9.18 -8.97
CA TRP A 238 -0.82 -8.83 -10.39
C TRP A 238 0.53 -8.25 -10.81
N LEU A 239 0.82 -8.39 -12.09
CA LEU A 239 1.98 -7.84 -12.77
C LEU A 239 1.52 -6.94 -13.91
N VAL A 240 2.24 -5.86 -14.15
CA VAL A 240 2.07 -5.03 -15.33
C VAL A 240 3.14 -5.45 -16.33
N GLY A 241 2.72 -6.09 -17.42
CA GLY A 241 3.58 -6.42 -18.53
C GLY A 241 3.53 -5.36 -19.63
N GLY A 242 4.58 -5.30 -20.43
CA GLY A 242 4.64 -4.40 -21.59
C GLY A 242 5.61 -4.89 -22.65
N PHE A 243 5.46 -4.34 -23.85
CA PHE A 243 6.40 -4.54 -24.96
C PHE A 243 6.31 -3.35 -25.92
N SER A 244 7.33 -3.21 -26.77
CA SER A 244 7.29 -2.33 -27.91
C SER A 244 7.56 -3.09 -29.21
N LEU A 245 6.95 -2.65 -30.29
CA LEU A 245 7.12 -3.21 -31.63
C LEU A 245 7.31 -2.07 -32.64
N THR A 246 8.37 -2.11 -33.43
CA THR A 246 8.53 -1.21 -34.57
C THR A 246 7.83 -1.79 -35.80
N ILE A 247 6.86 -1.06 -36.32
CA ILE A 247 6.13 -1.43 -37.54
C ILE A 247 7.06 -1.17 -38.72
N SER A 248 7.30 -2.18 -39.57
CA SER A 248 8.18 -2.03 -40.75
C SER A 248 7.70 -0.91 -41.64
N ALA A 249 8.64 -0.18 -42.25
CA ALA A 249 8.33 0.92 -43.17
C ALA A 249 7.47 0.50 -44.40
N ASN A 250 7.59 -0.76 -44.79
CA ASN A 250 6.84 -1.35 -45.95
C ASN A 250 5.65 -2.20 -45.50
N GLN A 251 5.19 -2.01 -44.22
CA GLN A 251 4.09 -2.78 -43.71
C GLN A 251 2.79 -2.39 -44.40
N ALA A 252 2.06 -3.37 -44.95
CA ALA A 252 0.80 -3.13 -45.63
C ALA A 252 -0.26 -2.54 -44.69
N PRO A 253 -1.09 -1.59 -45.18
CA PRO A 253 -2.24 -1.12 -44.41
C PRO A 253 -3.22 -2.25 -44.11
N GLY A 254 -3.85 -2.19 -42.94
CA GLY A 254 -4.85 -3.18 -42.54
C GLY A 254 -4.94 -3.35 -41.02
N GLU A 255 -5.77 -4.30 -40.62
CA GLU A 255 -5.93 -4.68 -39.21
C GLU A 255 -4.96 -5.79 -38.85
N TYR A 256 -4.21 -5.55 -37.77
CA TYR A 256 -3.24 -6.47 -37.19
C TYR A 256 -3.72 -6.92 -35.84
N ARG A 257 -3.35 -8.13 -35.46
CA ARG A 257 -3.68 -8.69 -34.16
C ARG A 257 -2.39 -9.04 -33.36
N VAL A 258 -2.31 -8.59 -32.14
CA VAL A 258 -1.31 -9.07 -31.18
C VAL A 258 -1.98 -10.04 -30.22
N THR A 259 -1.35 -11.19 -29.98
CA THR A 259 -1.73 -12.13 -28.92
C THR A 259 -0.63 -12.14 -27.90
N VAL A 260 -0.94 -11.77 -26.65
CA VAL A 260 -0.06 -11.90 -25.48
C VAL A 260 -0.38 -13.22 -24.81
N ARG A 261 0.63 -14.04 -24.54
CA ARG A 261 0.51 -15.28 -23.77
C ARG A 261 1.36 -15.18 -22.52
N ALA A 262 0.74 -15.38 -21.35
CA ALA A 262 1.44 -15.52 -20.07
C ALA A 262 1.43 -16.99 -19.61
N ARG A 263 2.49 -17.39 -18.93
CA ARG A 263 2.64 -18.72 -18.37
C ARG A 263 3.04 -18.63 -16.89
N ASP A 264 2.27 -19.27 -16.04
CA ASP A 264 2.60 -19.53 -14.64
C ASP A 264 3.46 -20.79 -14.59
N LYS A 265 4.73 -20.63 -14.21
CA LYS A 265 5.68 -21.75 -14.15
C LYS A 265 5.51 -22.61 -12.91
N LEU A 266 4.89 -22.07 -11.84
CA LEU A 266 4.59 -22.84 -10.63
C LEU A 266 3.41 -23.78 -10.85
N ALA A 267 2.28 -23.26 -11.33
CA ALA A 267 1.09 -24.09 -11.63
C ALA A 267 1.16 -24.81 -12.97
N LYS A 268 2.12 -24.44 -13.86
CA LYS A 268 2.24 -24.95 -15.24
C LYS A 268 0.98 -24.70 -16.08
N THR A 269 0.34 -23.55 -15.84
CA THR A 269 -0.85 -23.07 -16.57
C THR A 269 -0.51 -21.88 -17.44
N SER A 270 -1.34 -21.57 -18.42
CA SER A 270 -1.16 -20.42 -19.28
C SER A 270 -2.48 -19.78 -19.65
N ALA A 271 -2.43 -18.50 -19.96
CA ALA A 271 -3.54 -17.73 -20.51
C ALA A 271 -3.07 -16.83 -21.64
N GLU A 272 -3.99 -16.43 -22.49
CA GLU A 272 -3.70 -15.51 -23.58
C GLU A 272 -4.82 -14.49 -23.77
N GLN A 273 -4.45 -13.32 -24.25
CA GLN A 273 -5.39 -12.29 -24.71
C GLN A 273 -4.90 -11.68 -26.00
N SER A 274 -5.84 -11.45 -26.92
CA SER A 274 -5.57 -10.76 -28.19
C SER A 274 -6.14 -9.35 -28.16
N ALA A 275 -5.48 -8.44 -28.88
CA ALA A 275 -5.95 -7.10 -29.17
C ALA A 275 -5.55 -6.70 -30.60
N ASN A 276 -6.39 -5.86 -31.24
CA ASN A 276 -6.17 -5.42 -32.58
C ASN A 276 -5.65 -3.99 -32.65
N PHE A 277 -4.85 -3.70 -33.69
CA PHE A 277 -4.44 -2.36 -34.04
C PHE A 277 -4.48 -2.17 -35.57
N GLN A 278 -4.60 -0.93 -36.00
CA GLN A 278 -4.67 -0.57 -37.43
C GLN A 278 -3.34 0.02 -37.89
N VAL A 279 -2.88 -0.39 -39.07
CA VAL A 279 -1.81 0.29 -39.79
C VAL A 279 -2.43 1.03 -40.95
N LYS A 280 -2.10 2.32 -41.10
CA LYS A 280 -2.53 3.20 -42.19
C LYS A 280 -1.30 3.75 -42.91
N ASN A 281 -1.52 4.16 -44.16
CA ASN A 281 -0.53 4.85 -44.96
C ASN A 281 -0.13 6.20 -44.36
#